data_97213c5fb4c6c23438e50260a5f6b068
#
_entry.id   97213c5fb4c6c23438e50260a5f6b068
#
_cell.length_a   1.000
_cell.length_b   1.000
_cell.length_c   1.000
_cell.angle_alpha   90.00
_cell.angle_beta   90.00
_cell.angle_gamma   90.00
#
_symmetry.space_group_name_H-M   'P 1'
#
loop_
_entity.id
_entity.type
_entity.pdbx_description
1 polymer ?
#
loop_
_entity_poly.entity_id
_entity_poly.type
_entity_poly.pdbx_seq_one_letter_code
_entity_poly.pdbx_strand_id
1 'polypeptide(L)'
;MDIISSASAVVGLVFNFATAAKTCNAVRGRYKAAALTLDSIRQELETLQAALQQLANLMMHDASALTSQWDTDHSLSGTFARSMKGFERTIKGIQAELDTLKSEKEVLGRLDKAKVVWNEDGMREHLSRLRSQAGALQLLLQVLQT
;
A
#
# COMPACT_ATOMS: atom_id res chain seq x y z
N MET A 1 -20.91 5.35 1.26
CA MET A 1 -19.81 6.32 1.18
C MET A 1 -19.85 7.00 -0.18
N ASP A 2 -19.84 8.32 -0.19
CA ASP A 2 -19.86 9.05 -1.46
C ASP A 2 -18.48 9.02 -2.15
N ILE A 3 -18.45 9.46 -3.40
CA ILE A 3 -17.21 9.38 -4.19
C ILE A 3 -16.11 10.30 -3.66
N ILE A 4 -16.46 11.45 -3.08
CA ILE A 4 -15.48 12.39 -2.54
C ILE A 4 -14.85 11.85 -1.25
N SER A 5 -15.67 11.28 -0.35
CA SER A 5 -15.15 10.61 0.85
C SER A 5 -14.27 9.42 0.48
N SER A 6 -14.66 8.68 -0.55
CA SER A 6 -13.88 7.56 -1.07
C SER A 6 -12.54 8.04 -1.63
N ALA A 7 -12.53 9.15 -2.37
CA ALA A 7 -11.29 9.75 -2.89
C ALA A 7 -10.36 10.18 -1.75
N SER A 8 -10.91 10.74 -0.68
CA SER A 8 -10.12 11.11 0.50
C SER A 8 -9.47 9.90 1.16
N ALA A 9 -10.19 8.77 1.22
CA ALA A 9 -9.64 7.52 1.74
C ALA A 9 -8.46 7.04 0.89
N VAL A 10 -8.55 7.17 -0.45
CA VAL A 10 -7.46 6.83 -1.36
C VAL A 10 -6.24 7.71 -1.09
N VAL A 11 -6.43 9.00 -0.89
CA VAL A 11 -5.33 9.93 -0.57
C VAL A 11 -4.62 9.52 0.72
N GLY A 12 -5.37 9.08 1.73
CA GLY A 12 -4.81 8.55 2.97
C GLY A 12 -3.92 7.34 2.72
N LEU A 13 -4.35 6.44 1.86
CA LEU A 13 -3.54 5.26 1.47
C LEU A 13 -2.27 5.67 0.72
N VAL A 14 -2.37 6.64 -0.19
CA VAL A 14 -1.20 7.18 -0.90
C VAL A 14 -0.14 7.64 0.10
N PHE A 15 -0.56 8.37 1.11
CA PHE A 15 0.35 8.85 2.16
C PHE A 15 0.99 7.70 2.92
N ASN A 16 0.19 6.68 3.30
CA ASN A 16 0.69 5.51 4.03
C ASN A 16 1.68 4.70 3.19
N PHE A 17 1.41 4.54 1.91
CA PHE A 17 2.30 3.84 0.99
C PHE A 17 3.62 4.59 0.82
N ALA A 18 3.56 5.93 0.72
CA ALA A 18 4.76 6.77 0.62
C ALA A 18 5.63 6.63 1.87
N THR A 19 5.01 6.66 3.06
CA THR A 19 5.71 6.52 4.33
C THR A 19 6.38 5.16 4.45
N ALA A 20 5.67 4.08 4.09
CA ALA A 20 6.23 2.73 4.12
C ALA A 20 7.40 2.58 3.15
N ALA A 21 7.31 3.16 1.95
CA ALA A 21 8.38 3.13 0.96
C ALA A 21 9.64 3.83 1.49
N LYS A 22 9.48 4.97 2.14
CA LYS A 22 10.60 5.68 2.78
C LYS A 22 11.26 4.84 3.88
N THR A 23 10.45 4.15 4.68
CA THR A 23 10.96 3.30 5.75
C THR A 23 11.73 2.10 5.17
N CYS A 24 11.22 1.49 4.10
CA CYS A 24 11.95 0.43 3.39
C CYS A 24 13.34 0.90 2.98
N ASN A 25 13.43 2.11 2.40
CA ASN A 25 14.69 2.68 1.97
C ASN A 25 15.62 2.94 3.15
N ALA A 26 15.08 3.40 4.28
CA ALA A 26 15.88 3.70 5.49
C ALA A 26 16.46 2.44 6.14
N VAL A 27 15.72 1.32 6.16
CA VAL A 27 16.19 0.09 6.83
C VAL A 27 16.97 -0.83 5.91
N ARG A 28 16.85 -0.67 4.61
CA ARG A 28 17.48 -1.51 3.58
C ARG A 28 19.00 -1.63 3.76
N GLY A 29 19.67 -0.54 4.07
CA GLY A 29 21.11 -0.51 4.22
C GLY A 29 21.64 -1.26 5.45
N ARG A 30 20.76 -1.60 6.37
CA ARG A 30 21.09 -2.23 7.65
C ARG A 30 20.95 -3.75 7.64
N TYR A 31 20.15 -4.25 6.72
CA TYR A 31 19.81 -5.67 6.64
C TYR A 31 20.14 -6.19 5.24
N LYS A 32 21.41 -6.53 5.02
CA LYS A 32 21.90 -6.96 3.70
C LYS A 32 21.15 -8.18 3.16
N ALA A 33 20.79 -9.11 4.04
CA ALA A 33 20.06 -10.32 3.64
C ALA A 33 18.64 -9.99 3.16
N ALA A 34 18.08 -8.87 3.60
CA ALA A 34 16.73 -8.44 3.28
C ALA A 34 16.67 -7.40 2.17
N ALA A 35 17.83 -6.93 1.69
CA ALA A 35 17.90 -5.78 0.78
C ALA A 35 17.08 -5.99 -0.50
N LEU A 36 17.11 -7.17 -1.10
CA LEU A 36 16.36 -7.46 -2.33
C LEU A 36 14.87 -7.44 -2.11
N THR A 37 14.39 -8.06 -1.01
CA THR A 37 12.98 -8.08 -0.68
C THR A 37 12.48 -6.68 -0.33
N LEU A 38 13.24 -5.92 0.44
CA LEU A 38 12.92 -4.54 0.77
C LEU A 38 12.85 -3.65 -0.48
N ASP A 39 13.77 -3.83 -1.41
CA ASP A 39 13.73 -3.11 -2.68
C ASP A 39 12.50 -3.45 -3.50
N SER A 40 12.14 -4.74 -3.57
CA SER A 40 10.95 -5.19 -4.30
C SER A 40 9.67 -4.63 -3.68
N ILE A 41 9.58 -4.62 -2.36
CA ILE A 41 8.43 -4.04 -1.65
C ILE A 41 8.36 -2.53 -1.91
N ARG A 42 9.49 -1.84 -1.80
CA ARG A 42 9.54 -0.40 -2.06
C ARG A 42 9.07 -0.06 -3.47
N GLN A 43 9.56 -0.78 -4.47
CA GLN A 43 9.16 -0.56 -5.86
C GLN A 43 7.66 -0.78 -6.06
N GLU A 44 7.12 -1.84 -5.46
CA GLU A 44 5.69 -2.12 -5.55
C GLU A 44 4.86 -1.06 -4.84
N LEU A 45 5.30 -0.60 -3.67
CA LEU A 45 4.64 0.48 -2.93
C LEU A 45 4.63 1.78 -3.73
N GLU A 46 5.74 2.13 -4.37
CA GLU A 46 5.84 3.34 -5.18
C GLU A 46 4.94 3.26 -6.42
N THR A 47 4.89 2.09 -7.06
CA THR A 47 4.02 1.86 -8.22
C THR A 47 2.55 1.98 -7.84
N LEU A 48 2.16 1.34 -6.73
CA LEU A 48 0.79 1.42 -6.22
C LEU A 48 0.44 2.81 -5.74
N GLN A 49 1.38 3.52 -5.14
CA GLN A 49 1.19 4.92 -4.75
C GLN A 49 0.81 5.77 -5.96
N ALA A 50 1.55 5.62 -7.06
CA ALA A 50 1.26 6.35 -8.29
C ALA A 50 -0.12 5.99 -8.86
N ALA A 51 -0.47 4.71 -8.87
CA ALA A 51 -1.77 4.25 -9.36
C ALA A 51 -2.92 4.75 -8.47
N LEU A 52 -2.76 4.70 -7.16
CA LEU A 52 -3.75 5.21 -6.22
C LEU A 52 -3.93 6.72 -6.35
N GLN A 53 -2.83 7.46 -6.57
CA GLN A 53 -2.90 8.90 -6.80
C GLN A 53 -3.68 9.20 -8.08
N GLN A 54 -3.45 8.43 -9.14
CA GLN A 54 -4.20 8.57 -10.38
C GLN A 54 -5.69 8.30 -10.17
N LEU A 55 -6.02 7.26 -9.38
CA LEU A 55 -7.39 6.94 -9.03
C LEU A 55 -8.05 8.10 -8.26
N ALA A 56 -7.37 8.65 -7.26
CA ALA A 56 -7.89 9.78 -6.47
C ALA A 56 -8.14 11.00 -7.37
N ASN A 57 -7.20 11.29 -8.26
CA ASN A 57 -7.34 12.42 -9.20
C ASN A 57 -8.55 12.23 -10.12
N LEU A 58 -8.73 11.02 -10.66
CA LEU A 58 -9.86 10.70 -11.52
C LEU A 58 -11.19 10.88 -10.76
N MET A 59 -11.26 10.39 -9.52
CA MET A 59 -12.47 10.50 -8.70
C MET A 59 -12.78 11.95 -8.34
N MET A 60 -11.78 12.79 -8.11
CA MET A 60 -11.97 14.20 -7.77
C MET A 60 -12.31 15.07 -8.97
N HIS A 61 -11.62 14.85 -10.10
CA HIS A 61 -11.83 15.65 -11.30
C HIS A 61 -13.15 15.37 -11.98
N ASP A 62 -13.55 14.11 -12.05
CA ASP A 62 -14.76 13.69 -12.75
C ASP A 62 -15.85 13.25 -11.79
N ALA A 63 -15.88 13.80 -10.57
CA ALA A 63 -16.80 13.39 -9.51
C ALA A 63 -18.25 13.43 -9.97
N SER A 64 -18.67 14.50 -10.68
CA SER A 64 -20.05 14.63 -11.14
C SER A 64 -20.40 13.61 -12.22
N ALA A 65 -19.46 13.27 -13.10
CA ALA A 65 -19.66 12.26 -14.13
C ALA A 65 -19.66 10.85 -13.55
N LEU A 66 -18.83 10.60 -12.54
CA LEU A 66 -18.69 9.28 -11.90
C LEU A 66 -19.76 9.02 -10.84
N THR A 67 -20.34 10.05 -10.24
CA THR A 67 -21.34 9.92 -9.17
C THR A 67 -22.53 9.07 -9.61
N SER A 68 -23.03 9.31 -10.82
CA SER A 68 -24.16 8.54 -11.36
C SER A 68 -23.84 7.05 -11.43
N GLN A 69 -22.69 6.70 -11.97
CA GLN A 69 -22.22 5.32 -12.07
C GLN A 69 -21.94 4.72 -10.68
N TRP A 70 -21.36 5.50 -9.80
CA TRP A 70 -21.03 5.12 -8.42
C TRP A 70 -22.29 4.81 -7.62
N ASP A 71 -23.31 5.66 -7.73
CA ASP A 71 -24.57 5.54 -6.97
C ASP A 71 -25.46 4.44 -7.50
N THR A 72 -25.48 4.22 -8.83
CA THR A 72 -26.35 3.21 -9.46
C THR A 72 -25.74 1.81 -9.41
N ASP A 73 -24.43 1.69 -9.38
CA ASP A 73 -23.75 0.39 -9.34
C ASP A 73 -23.19 0.13 -7.94
N HIS A 74 -24.01 -0.44 -7.07
CA HIS A 74 -23.58 -0.83 -5.72
C HIS A 74 -22.45 -1.85 -5.74
N SER A 75 -22.34 -2.64 -6.82
CA SER A 75 -21.26 -3.58 -7.02
C SER A 75 -19.91 -2.86 -7.15
N LEU A 76 -19.89 -1.73 -7.87
CA LEU A 76 -18.69 -0.92 -8.06
C LEU A 76 -18.20 -0.33 -6.73
N SER A 77 -19.11 0.32 -5.98
CA SER A 77 -18.73 0.91 -4.69
C SER A 77 -18.34 -0.14 -3.67
N GLY A 78 -18.99 -1.30 -3.67
CA GLY A 78 -18.66 -2.41 -2.78
C GLY A 78 -17.30 -3.01 -3.11
N THR A 79 -17.00 -3.19 -4.39
CA THR A 79 -15.70 -3.69 -4.84
C THR A 79 -14.58 -2.71 -4.46
N PHE A 80 -14.83 -1.43 -4.65
CA PHE A 80 -13.88 -0.38 -4.24
C PHE A 80 -13.61 -0.45 -2.74
N ALA A 81 -14.67 -0.51 -1.92
CA ALA A 81 -14.52 -0.56 -0.45
C ALA A 81 -13.71 -1.77 0.00
N ARG A 82 -13.95 -2.94 -0.60
CA ARG A 82 -13.18 -4.16 -0.29
C ARG A 82 -11.72 -4.02 -0.68
N SER A 83 -11.45 -3.44 -1.84
CA SER A 83 -10.08 -3.21 -2.31
C SER A 83 -9.33 -2.28 -1.36
N MET A 84 -9.96 -1.20 -0.91
CA MET A 84 -9.35 -0.25 0.01
C MET A 84 -9.05 -0.89 1.37
N LYS A 85 -9.95 -1.72 1.89
CA LYS A 85 -9.71 -2.47 3.12
C LYS A 85 -8.55 -3.46 2.97
N GLY A 86 -8.47 -4.11 1.82
CA GLY A 86 -7.36 -5.01 1.52
C GLY A 86 -6.02 -4.29 1.55
N PHE A 87 -5.94 -3.14 0.89
CA PHE A 87 -4.72 -2.31 0.93
C PHE A 87 -4.38 -1.85 2.34
N GLU A 88 -5.37 -1.41 3.11
CA GLU A 88 -5.14 -1.00 4.51
C GLU A 88 -4.52 -2.12 5.34
N ARG A 89 -5.06 -3.31 5.25
CA ARG A 89 -4.56 -4.47 5.99
C ARG A 89 -3.12 -4.80 5.61
N THR A 90 -2.85 -4.81 4.32
CA THR A 90 -1.52 -5.13 3.81
C THR A 90 -0.50 -4.08 4.23
N ILE A 91 -0.84 -2.79 4.09
CA ILE A 91 0.08 -1.72 4.46
C ILE A 91 0.32 -1.69 5.98
N LYS A 92 -0.69 -1.96 6.78
CA LYS A 92 -0.52 -2.05 8.25
C LYS A 92 0.41 -3.20 8.63
N GLY A 93 0.27 -4.34 7.96
CA GLY A 93 1.16 -5.48 8.19
C GLY A 93 2.60 -5.17 7.83
N ILE A 94 2.82 -4.51 6.70
CA ILE A 94 4.15 -4.09 6.26
C ILE A 94 4.73 -3.06 7.24
N GLN A 95 3.94 -2.07 7.64
CA GLN A 95 4.39 -1.04 8.59
C GLN A 95 4.78 -1.64 9.94
N ALA A 96 4.01 -2.61 10.43
CA ALA A 96 4.31 -3.29 11.69
C ALA A 96 5.67 -4.01 11.61
N GLU A 97 5.94 -4.71 10.51
CA GLU A 97 7.23 -5.38 10.31
C GLU A 97 8.38 -4.36 10.21
N LEU A 98 8.16 -3.28 9.46
CA LEU A 98 9.18 -2.24 9.29
C LEU A 98 9.45 -1.50 10.60
N ASP A 99 8.42 -1.24 11.40
CA ASP A 99 8.58 -0.59 12.70
C ASP A 99 9.36 -1.47 13.66
N THR A 100 9.14 -2.78 13.64
CA THR A 100 9.92 -3.74 14.41
C THR A 100 11.40 -3.66 14.05
N LEU A 101 11.72 -3.63 12.75
CA LEU A 101 13.09 -3.53 12.27
C LEU A 101 13.74 -2.20 12.69
N LYS A 102 12.99 -1.13 12.65
CA LYS A 102 13.45 0.20 13.04
C LYS A 102 13.71 0.30 14.55
N SER A 103 12.80 -0.22 15.36
CA SER A 103 12.92 -0.25 16.82
C SER A 103 14.09 -1.12 17.28
N GLU A 104 14.26 -2.29 16.70
CA GLU A 104 15.34 -3.20 17.04
C GLU A 104 16.69 -2.56 16.86
N LYS A 105 16.86 -1.70 15.85
CA LYS A 105 18.11 -0.98 15.67
C LYS A 105 18.38 0.01 16.80
N GLU A 106 17.38 0.71 17.28
CA GLU A 106 17.55 1.67 18.37
C GLU A 106 17.91 0.97 19.68
N VAL A 107 17.30 -0.19 19.94
CA VAL A 107 17.52 -0.96 21.16
C VAL A 107 18.76 -1.85 21.05
N LEU A 108 19.01 -2.44 19.88
CA LEU A 108 20.05 -3.42 19.66
C LEU A 108 21.35 -2.86 19.08
N GLY A 109 21.42 -1.56 18.82
CA GLY A 109 22.67 -0.91 18.43
C GLY A 109 23.78 -1.10 19.45
N ARG A 110 23.45 -1.54 20.67
CA ARG A 110 24.35 -1.77 21.80
C ARG A 110 24.39 -3.22 22.26
N LEU A 111 23.47 -4.06 21.78
CA LEU A 111 23.36 -5.45 22.15
C LEU A 111 23.36 -6.28 20.88
N ASP A 112 23.52 -7.50 20.98
CA ASP A 112 23.80 -8.46 19.94
C ASP A 112 22.89 -8.35 18.69
N LYS A 113 23.47 -8.03 17.53
CA LYS A 113 22.79 -7.99 16.23
C LYS A 113 22.26 -9.36 15.79
N ALA A 114 22.63 -10.43 16.49
CA ALA A 114 22.24 -11.79 16.15
C ALA A 114 20.80 -12.13 16.47
N LYS A 115 20.05 -11.22 17.13
CA LYS A 115 18.65 -11.46 17.53
C LYS A 115 17.62 -10.82 16.64
N VAL A 116 18.03 -10.10 15.60
CA VAL A 116 17.09 -9.51 14.65
C VAL A 116 16.62 -10.60 13.71
N VAL A 117 15.42 -11.10 13.91
CA VAL A 117 14.81 -12.10 13.03
C VAL A 117 14.09 -11.37 11.91
N TRP A 118 14.73 -11.36 10.74
CA TRP A 118 14.08 -10.90 9.53
C TRP A 118 13.00 -11.90 9.11
N ASN A 119 11.77 -11.46 9.01
CA ASN A 119 10.65 -12.30 8.60
C ASN A 119 10.51 -12.30 7.09
N GLU A 120 11.41 -13.01 6.40
CA GLU A 120 11.44 -13.07 4.94
C GLU A 120 10.15 -13.61 4.35
N ASP A 121 9.65 -14.70 4.91
CA ASP A 121 8.43 -15.33 4.40
C ASP A 121 7.20 -14.42 4.56
N GLY A 122 7.08 -13.75 5.70
CA GLY A 122 6.01 -12.79 5.94
C GLY A 122 6.06 -11.61 5.00
N MET A 123 7.26 -11.09 4.74
CA MET A 123 7.44 -9.96 3.84
C MET A 123 7.17 -10.34 2.39
N ARG A 124 7.58 -11.54 1.97
CA ARG A 124 7.25 -12.05 0.64
C ARG A 124 5.75 -12.25 0.47
N GLU A 125 5.07 -12.69 1.52
CA GLU A 125 3.61 -12.81 1.50
C GLU A 125 2.95 -11.45 1.31
N HIS A 126 3.42 -10.43 2.02
CA HIS A 126 2.92 -9.05 1.83
C HIS A 126 3.14 -8.58 0.39
N LEU A 127 4.33 -8.83 -0.17
CA LEU A 127 4.64 -8.47 -1.54
C LEU A 127 3.69 -9.15 -2.54
N SER A 128 3.42 -10.43 -2.32
CA SER A 128 2.48 -11.20 -3.15
C SER A 128 1.07 -10.59 -3.08
N ARG A 129 0.62 -10.21 -1.90
CA ARG A 129 -0.67 -9.55 -1.71
C ARG A 129 -0.72 -8.20 -2.42
N LEU A 130 0.34 -7.40 -2.32
CA LEU A 130 0.41 -6.11 -3.03
C LEU A 130 0.26 -6.30 -4.54
N ARG A 131 0.94 -7.31 -5.10
CA ARG A 131 0.87 -7.61 -6.53
C ARG A 131 -0.53 -8.05 -6.96
N SER A 132 -1.18 -8.88 -6.15
CA SER A 132 -2.56 -9.29 -6.42
C SER A 132 -3.52 -8.10 -6.34
N GLN A 133 -3.33 -7.25 -5.35
CA GLN A 133 -4.15 -6.05 -5.16
C GLN A 133 -3.91 -5.03 -6.27
N ALA A 134 -2.69 -4.97 -6.79
CA ALA A 134 -2.37 -4.13 -7.95
C ALA A 134 -3.17 -4.54 -9.18
N GLY A 135 -3.32 -5.84 -9.41
CA GLY A 135 -4.15 -6.35 -10.51
C GLY A 135 -5.61 -5.94 -10.36
N ALA A 136 -6.16 -6.07 -9.16
CA ALA A 136 -7.54 -5.65 -8.87
C ALA A 136 -7.72 -4.14 -9.07
N LEU A 137 -6.73 -3.34 -8.65
CA LEU A 137 -6.76 -1.88 -8.83
C LEU A 137 -6.74 -1.50 -10.31
N GLN A 138 -5.94 -2.20 -11.12
CA GLN A 138 -5.91 -2.01 -12.58
C GLN A 138 -7.29 -2.20 -13.20
N LEU A 139 -7.97 -3.28 -12.82
CA LEU A 139 -9.33 -3.55 -13.31
C LEU A 139 -10.31 -2.45 -12.91
N LEU A 140 -10.22 -1.98 -11.67
CA LEU A 140 -11.06 -0.90 -11.17
C LEU A 140 -10.82 0.40 -11.95
N LEU A 141 -9.56 0.73 -12.20
CA LEU A 141 -9.20 1.91 -13.01
C LEU A 141 -9.77 1.81 -14.44
N GLN A 142 -9.69 0.64 -15.05
CA GLN A 142 -10.25 0.42 -16.38
C GLN A 142 -11.76 0.65 -16.41
N VAL A 143 -12.48 0.15 -15.40
CA VAL A 143 -13.93 0.34 -15.31
C VAL A 143 -14.27 1.83 -15.18
N LEU A 144 -13.53 2.56 -14.34
CA LEU A 144 -13.79 3.98 -14.11
C LEU A 144 -13.42 4.86 -15.31
N GLN A 145 -12.52 4.42 -16.17
CA GLN A 145 -12.09 5.16 -17.35
C GLN A 145 -12.95 4.90 -18.59
N THR A 146 -13.84 3.92 -18.53
CA THR A 146 -14.81 3.67 -19.60
C THR A 146 -16.13 4.35 -19.31
#